data_8f252563dae7634d95ef4a1b63ccc6df
#
_entry.id   8f252563dae7634d95ef4a1b63ccc6df
#
_cell.length_a   1.000
_cell.length_b   1.000
_cell.length_c   1.000
_cell.angle_alpha   90.00
_cell.angle_beta   90.00
_cell.angle_gamma   90.00
#
_symmetry.space_group_name_H-M   'P 1'
#
loop_
_entity.id
_entity.type
_entity.pdbx_description
1 polymer ?
#
loop_
_entity_poly.entity_id
_entity_poly.type
_entity_poly.pdbx_seq_one_letter_code
_entity_poly.pdbx_strand_id
1 'polypeptide(L)'
;MKRNVKFNSDEIFDIEDHFFSLDKKNKEANFILEFKSPSEIFDNNCKTKIPMLSDDFSEWISCAIDYTPINYKVNLNVYFDDLEGYKVEELNDIFMKNMSLEFKHNEHNLFSKNKLAYGLIIIGVALLITSLLITSLWKEETIFKDIVFYLLDIATTVVVWEAMTILLVEDKERKSYYRRLFNKLENVSFHKKRVVKEKKSTNKNTKDN
;
A
#
# COMPACT_ATOMS: atom_id res chain seq x y z
N MET A 1 -9.26 -29.47 -20.82
CA MET A 1 -8.76 -28.56 -21.86
C MET A 1 -8.16 -27.33 -21.13
N LYS A 2 -6.83 -27.31 -20.89
CA LYS A 2 -6.16 -26.19 -20.23
C LYS A 2 -5.94 -25.08 -21.26
N ARG A 3 -6.65 -23.97 -21.15
CA ARG A 3 -6.35 -22.75 -21.91
C ARG A 3 -5.02 -22.18 -21.37
N ASN A 4 -3.94 -22.36 -22.12
CA ASN A 4 -2.73 -21.58 -21.93
C ASN A 4 -3.02 -20.15 -22.42
N VAL A 5 -3.36 -19.26 -21.53
CA VAL A 5 -3.37 -17.82 -21.82
C VAL A 5 -1.90 -17.41 -21.90
N LYS A 6 -1.36 -17.30 -23.10
CA LYS A 6 -0.09 -16.61 -23.32
C LYS A 6 -0.38 -15.12 -23.19
N PHE A 7 0.04 -14.52 -22.10
CA PHE A 7 0.13 -13.06 -22.04
C PHE A 7 1.23 -12.61 -23.01
N ASN A 8 0.83 -11.80 -23.98
CA ASN A 8 1.76 -11.20 -24.93
C ASN A 8 2.38 -9.99 -24.23
N SER A 9 3.70 -9.90 -24.14
CA SER A 9 4.40 -8.78 -23.49
C SER A 9 4.03 -7.43 -24.12
N ASP A 10 3.65 -7.43 -25.39
CA ASP A 10 3.29 -6.22 -26.13
C ASP A 10 1.90 -5.68 -25.72
N GLU A 11 0.96 -6.54 -25.27
CA GLU A 11 -0.33 -6.12 -24.72
C GLU A 11 -0.21 -5.48 -23.35
N ILE A 12 0.81 -5.85 -22.55
CA ILE A 12 1.07 -5.24 -21.25
C ILE A 12 1.57 -3.80 -21.43
N PHE A 13 2.37 -3.53 -22.45
CA PHE A 13 2.85 -2.18 -22.76
C PHE A 13 1.74 -1.23 -23.23
N ASP A 14 0.71 -1.77 -23.91
CA ASP A 14 -0.44 -0.98 -24.36
C ASP A 14 -1.34 -0.52 -23.18
N ILE A 15 -1.34 -1.26 -22.07
CA ILE A 15 -2.08 -0.89 -20.84
C ILE A 15 -1.36 0.27 -20.12
N GLU A 16 -0.02 0.30 -20.11
CA GLU A 16 0.76 1.37 -19.48
C GLU A 16 0.44 2.75 -20.10
N ASP A 17 0.34 2.83 -21.42
CA ASP A 17 0.07 4.10 -22.12
C ASP A 17 -1.35 4.67 -21.85
N HIS A 18 -2.28 3.84 -21.34
CA HIS A 18 -3.66 4.26 -21.02
C HIS A 18 -3.83 4.80 -19.60
N PHE A 19 -2.97 4.37 -18.66
CA PHE A 19 -3.11 4.74 -17.24
C PHE A 19 -2.13 5.84 -16.81
N PHE A 20 -0.95 5.89 -17.41
CA PHE A 20 0.08 6.88 -17.08
C PHE A 20 1.05 7.09 -18.25
N SER A 21 1.65 8.26 -18.31
CA SER A 21 2.68 8.55 -19.31
C SER A 21 4.08 8.32 -18.71
N LEU A 22 4.89 7.49 -19.38
CA LEU A 22 6.28 7.23 -18.98
C LEU A 22 7.24 8.22 -19.64
N ASP A 23 7.91 9.03 -18.85
CA ASP A 23 9.11 9.76 -19.29
C ASP A 23 10.35 8.90 -19.09
N LYS A 24 10.77 8.20 -20.16
CA LYS A 24 11.94 7.31 -20.15
C LYS A 24 13.23 8.06 -19.90
N LYS A 25 13.31 9.36 -20.22
CA LYS A 25 14.51 10.17 -20.07
C LYS A 25 14.74 10.56 -18.61
N ASN A 26 13.68 11.00 -17.93
CA ASN A 26 13.74 11.41 -16.52
C ASN A 26 13.42 10.26 -15.57
N LYS A 27 12.98 9.11 -16.08
CA LYS A 27 12.48 7.97 -15.30
C LYS A 27 11.32 8.36 -14.38
N GLU A 28 10.34 9.03 -14.95
CA GLU A 28 9.14 9.50 -14.27
C GLU A 28 7.90 8.86 -14.89
N ALA A 29 6.95 8.48 -14.03
CA ALA A 29 5.62 8.05 -14.39
C ALA A 29 4.64 9.16 -13.96
N ASN A 30 4.01 9.79 -14.93
CA ASN A 30 3.09 10.90 -14.69
C ASN A 30 1.65 10.39 -14.76
N PHE A 31 0.97 10.45 -13.62
CA PHE A 31 -0.45 10.13 -13.50
C PHE A 31 -1.26 11.42 -13.51
N ILE A 32 -2.33 11.42 -14.30
CA ILE A 32 -3.28 12.53 -14.37
C ILE A 32 -4.64 12.00 -13.92
N LEU A 33 -5.16 12.56 -12.85
CA LEU A 33 -6.46 12.21 -12.29
C LEU A 33 -7.39 13.42 -12.34
N GLU A 34 -8.64 13.18 -12.68
CA GLU A 34 -9.67 14.20 -12.73
C GLU A 34 -10.82 13.81 -11.80
N PHE A 35 -11.15 14.72 -10.88
CA PHE A 35 -12.24 14.57 -9.93
C PHE A 35 -13.15 15.81 -10.00
N LYS A 36 -14.40 15.65 -9.61
CA LYS A 36 -15.33 16.78 -9.55
C LYS A 36 -14.97 17.72 -8.41
N SER A 37 -14.63 17.14 -7.24
CA SER A 37 -14.33 17.93 -6.05
C SER A 37 -13.40 17.16 -5.08
N PRO A 38 -12.77 17.87 -4.11
CA PRO A 38 -11.95 17.25 -3.07
C PRO A 38 -12.69 16.22 -2.22
N SER A 39 -14.03 16.34 -2.07
CA SER A 39 -14.84 15.37 -1.31
C SER A 39 -14.85 13.97 -1.92
N GLU A 40 -14.42 13.78 -3.16
CA GLU A 40 -14.26 12.44 -3.77
C GLU A 40 -13.01 11.71 -3.30
N ILE A 41 -12.00 12.44 -2.84
CA ILE A 41 -10.73 11.86 -2.38
C ILE A 41 -10.49 12.03 -0.88
N PHE A 42 -11.19 12.95 -0.23
CA PHE A 42 -11.11 13.17 1.21
C PHE A 42 -12.45 12.87 1.88
N ASP A 43 -12.43 12.00 2.88
CA ASP A 43 -13.59 11.68 3.69
C ASP A 43 -13.79 12.74 4.79
N ASN A 44 -14.88 13.50 4.69
CA ASN A 44 -15.28 14.50 5.67
C ASN A 44 -16.14 13.92 6.82
N ASN A 45 -16.49 12.61 6.76
CA ASN A 45 -17.33 11.98 7.78
C ASN A 45 -16.58 11.72 9.09
N CYS A 46 -15.27 11.72 9.07
CA CYS A 46 -14.47 11.66 10.28
C CYS A 46 -14.55 12.98 11.04
N LYS A 47 -14.95 12.95 12.31
CA LYS A 47 -14.94 14.12 13.24
C LYS A 47 -13.52 14.60 13.58
N THR A 48 -12.59 14.48 12.66
CA THR A 48 -11.21 14.91 12.80
C THR A 48 -11.07 16.36 12.33
N LYS A 49 -10.11 17.09 12.89
CA LYS A 49 -9.84 18.49 12.47
C LYS A 49 -9.32 18.60 11.04
N ILE A 50 -8.88 17.50 10.46
CA ILE A 50 -8.31 17.41 9.13
C ILE A 50 -9.08 16.31 8.39
N PRO A 51 -9.58 16.56 7.18
CA PRO A 51 -10.19 15.53 6.35
C PRO A 51 -9.23 14.36 6.15
N MET A 52 -9.73 13.14 6.22
CA MET A 52 -8.91 11.95 5.98
C MET A 52 -8.95 11.55 4.52
N LEU A 53 -7.85 11.01 4.03
CA LEU A 53 -7.81 10.44 2.69
C LEU A 53 -8.76 9.24 2.63
N SER A 54 -9.54 9.12 1.55
CA SER A 54 -10.43 7.97 1.37
C SER A 54 -9.61 6.69 1.16
N ASP A 55 -10.15 5.57 1.64
CA ASP A 55 -9.49 4.27 1.50
C ASP A 55 -9.30 3.91 0.02
N ASP A 56 -10.31 4.17 -0.82
CA ASP A 56 -10.27 3.91 -2.26
C ASP A 56 -9.11 4.67 -2.95
N PHE A 57 -8.91 5.94 -2.58
CA PHE A 57 -7.84 6.74 -3.16
C PHE A 57 -6.46 6.32 -2.66
N SER A 58 -6.34 5.94 -1.38
CA SER A 58 -5.11 5.38 -0.81
C SER A 58 -4.73 4.06 -1.48
N GLU A 59 -5.70 3.17 -1.69
CA GLU A 59 -5.50 1.91 -2.41
C GLU A 59 -5.10 2.15 -3.86
N TRP A 60 -5.75 3.11 -4.53
CA TRP A 60 -5.39 3.48 -5.90
C TRP A 60 -3.94 3.98 -6.01
N ILE A 61 -3.49 4.86 -5.10
CA ILE A 61 -2.09 5.32 -5.05
C ILE A 61 -1.13 4.14 -4.89
N SER A 62 -1.47 3.21 -4.01
CA SER A 62 -0.69 2.00 -3.78
C SER A 62 -0.54 1.16 -5.03
N CYS A 63 -1.64 0.92 -5.73
CA CYS A 63 -1.66 0.21 -7.00
C CYS A 63 -0.84 0.94 -8.08
N ALA A 64 -0.98 2.26 -8.21
CA ALA A 64 -0.23 3.06 -9.17
C ALA A 64 1.29 2.95 -8.96
N ILE A 65 1.73 2.94 -7.71
CA ILE A 65 3.14 2.76 -7.34
C ILE A 65 3.64 1.35 -7.66
N ASP A 66 2.82 0.33 -7.41
CA ASP A 66 3.18 -1.06 -7.67
C ASP A 66 3.26 -1.38 -9.17
N TYR A 67 2.38 -0.82 -9.98
CA TYR A 67 2.43 -0.93 -11.45
C TYR A 67 3.58 -0.15 -12.08
N THR A 68 4.09 0.87 -11.40
CA THR A 68 5.21 1.67 -11.93
C THR A 68 6.53 0.89 -11.82
N PRO A 69 7.37 0.86 -12.87
CA PRO A 69 8.66 0.18 -12.81
C PRO A 69 9.54 0.66 -11.64
N ILE A 70 10.35 -0.23 -11.07
CA ILE A 70 11.10 0.01 -9.80
C ILE A 70 11.97 1.28 -9.85
N ASN A 71 12.51 1.60 -11.02
CA ASN A 71 13.47 2.71 -11.21
C ASN A 71 12.80 4.04 -11.59
N TYR A 72 11.46 4.08 -11.62
CA TYR A 72 10.72 5.29 -11.98
C TYR A 72 10.13 5.95 -10.75
N LYS A 73 10.11 7.28 -10.76
CA LYS A 73 9.44 8.11 -9.77
C LYS A 73 8.01 8.37 -10.23
N VAL A 74 7.11 8.54 -9.29
CA VAL A 74 5.68 8.77 -9.55
C VAL A 74 5.37 10.23 -9.30
N ASN A 75 4.84 10.90 -10.31
CA ASN A 75 4.29 12.25 -10.24
C ASN A 75 2.76 12.15 -10.37
N LEU A 76 2.06 12.62 -9.38
CA LEU A 76 0.60 12.59 -9.33
C LEU A 76 0.05 14.00 -9.52
N ASN A 77 -0.66 14.22 -10.63
CA ASN A 77 -1.34 15.47 -10.94
C ASN A 77 -2.86 15.28 -10.81
N VAL A 78 -3.45 15.89 -9.81
CA VAL A 78 -4.88 15.78 -9.50
C VAL A 78 -5.59 17.07 -9.90
N TYR A 79 -6.58 16.96 -10.77
CA TYR A 79 -7.37 18.09 -11.26
C TYR A 79 -8.79 18.03 -10.71
N PHE A 80 -9.28 19.16 -10.18
CA PHE A 80 -10.66 19.30 -9.71
C PHE A 80 -11.44 20.27 -10.57
N ASP A 81 -12.69 19.93 -10.83
CA ASP A 81 -13.63 20.86 -11.48
C ASP A 81 -13.99 22.00 -10.51
N ASP A 82 -14.23 21.69 -9.24
CA ASP A 82 -14.44 22.65 -8.15
C ASP A 82 -13.58 22.30 -6.93
N LEU A 83 -13.05 23.31 -6.25
CA LEU A 83 -12.22 23.15 -5.07
C LEU A 83 -13.00 23.18 -3.74
N GLU A 84 -14.34 23.35 -3.77
CA GLU A 84 -15.21 23.42 -2.58
C GLU A 84 -14.72 24.41 -1.50
N GLY A 85 -14.05 25.48 -1.94
CA GLY A 85 -13.50 26.50 -1.05
C GLY A 85 -12.09 26.24 -0.52
N TYR A 86 -11.52 25.09 -0.77
CA TYR A 86 -10.12 24.78 -0.42
C TYR A 86 -9.15 25.54 -1.32
N LYS A 87 -7.98 25.87 -0.76
CA LYS A 87 -6.83 26.33 -1.55
C LYS A 87 -5.97 25.13 -1.96
N VAL A 88 -5.30 25.26 -3.09
CA VAL A 88 -4.41 24.18 -3.59
C VAL A 88 -3.32 23.82 -2.59
N GLU A 89 -2.73 24.85 -1.94
CA GLU A 89 -1.70 24.65 -0.92
C GLU A 89 -2.23 23.91 0.31
N GLU A 90 -3.50 24.16 0.66
CA GLU A 90 -4.17 23.51 1.77
C GLU A 90 -4.44 22.03 1.47
N LEU A 91 -4.86 21.70 0.25
CA LEU A 91 -5.03 20.31 -0.19
C LEU A 91 -3.71 19.52 -0.17
N ASN A 92 -2.62 20.14 -0.63
CA ASN A 92 -1.30 19.54 -0.53
C ASN A 92 -0.89 19.27 0.93
N ASP A 93 -1.15 20.22 1.84
CA ASP A 93 -0.84 20.06 3.25
C ASP A 93 -1.68 18.96 3.92
N ILE A 94 -2.98 18.90 3.61
CA ILE A 94 -3.88 17.83 4.07
C ILE A 94 -3.38 16.48 3.58
N PHE A 95 -3.05 16.36 2.31
CA PHE A 95 -2.53 15.13 1.72
C PHE A 95 -1.25 14.66 2.42
N MET A 96 -0.26 15.54 2.55
CA MET A 96 1.02 15.22 3.20
C MET A 96 0.86 14.83 4.66
N LYS A 97 -0.08 15.46 5.39
CA LYS A 97 -0.41 15.08 6.76
C LYS A 97 -1.04 13.69 6.84
N ASN A 98 -1.97 13.37 5.93
CA ASN A 98 -2.58 12.03 5.86
C ASN A 98 -1.53 10.96 5.58
N MET A 99 -0.67 11.17 4.57
CA MET A 99 0.43 10.26 4.26
C MET A 99 1.37 10.06 5.45
N SER A 100 1.68 11.13 6.18
CA SER A 100 2.51 11.05 7.40
C SER A 100 1.83 10.27 8.53
N LEU A 101 0.50 10.41 8.69
CA LEU A 101 -0.28 9.65 9.67
C LEU A 101 -0.31 8.16 9.33
N GLU A 102 -0.55 7.83 8.06
CA GLU A 102 -0.55 6.46 7.56
C GLU A 102 0.81 5.79 7.79
N PHE A 103 1.90 6.50 7.51
CA PHE A 103 3.24 6.02 7.81
C PHE A 103 3.44 5.72 9.30
N LYS A 104 3.09 6.65 10.19
CA LYS A 104 3.21 6.44 11.64
C LYS A 104 2.36 5.30 12.15
N HIS A 105 1.12 5.17 11.64
CA HIS A 105 0.23 4.07 12.00
C HIS A 105 0.85 2.71 11.64
N ASN A 106 1.42 2.62 10.46
CA ASN A 106 2.06 1.40 9.98
C ASN A 106 3.36 1.09 10.73
N GLU A 107 4.16 2.10 11.07
CA GLU A 107 5.36 1.92 11.90
C GLU A 107 4.99 1.39 13.30
N HIS A 108 3.93 1.90 13.90
CA HIS A 108 3.43 1.41 15.19
C HIS A 108 2.94 -0.06 15.09
N ASN A 109 2.23 -0.41 14.01
CA ASN A 109 1.76 -1.79 13.78
C ASN A 109 2.94 -2.75 13.58
N LEU A 110 4.00 -2.34 12.88
CA LEU A 110 5.23 -3.12 12.75
C LEU A 110 5.89 -3.39 14.11
N PHE A 111 5.99 -2.37 14.94
CA PHE A 111 6.57 -2.51 16.27
C PHE A 111 5.76 -3.44 17.17
N SER A 112 4.44 -3.39 17.09
CA SER A 112 3.55 -4.29 17.84
C SER A 112 3.71 -5.75 17.38
N LYS A 113 3.77 -6.01 16.07
CA LYS A 113 3.98 -7.36 15.52
C LYS A 113 5.36 -7.92 15.86
N ASN A 114 6.40 -7.10 15.84
CA ASN A 114 7.73 -7.53 16.24
C ASN A 114 7.78 -7.93 17.72
N LYS A 115 7.08 -7.20 18.60
CA LYS A 115 6.96 -7.62 20.01
C LYS A 115 6.28 -8.98 20.15
N LEU A 116 5.22 -9.23 19.36
CA LEU A 116 4.56 -10.53 19.34
C LEU A 116 5.52 -11.63 18.91
N ALA A 117 6.29 -11.41 17.84
CA ALA A 117 7.26 -12.39 17.34
C ALA A 117 8.34 -12.71 18.38
N TYR A 118 8.89 -11.70 19.07
CA TYR A 118 9.83 -11.93 20.17
C TYR A 118 9.19 -12.70 21.33
N GLY A 119 7.92 -12.40 21.65
CA GLY A 119 7.17 -13.17 22.64
C GLY A 119 7.04 -14.66 22.25
N LEU A 120 6.71 -14.93 21.00
CA LEU A 120 6.65 -16.31 20.47
C LEU A 120 7.99 -17.02 20.52
N ILE A 121 9.11 -16.34 20.24
CA ILE A 121 10.44 -16.91 20.37
C ILE A 121 10.71 -17.34 21.83
N ILE A 122 10.39 -16.47 22.79
CA ILE A 122 10.57 -16.79 24.22
C ILE A 122 9.74 -18.01 24.62
N ILE A 123 8.48 -18.09 24.14
CA ILE A 123 7.61 -19.24 24.39
C ILE A 123 8.19 -20.49 23.74
N GLY A 124 8.65 -20.41 22.48
CA GLY A 124 9.28 -21.53 21.78
C GLY A 124 10.51 -22.07 22.53
N VAL A 125 11.38 -21.17 23.02
CA VAL A 125 12.55 -21.57 23.84
C VAL A 125 12.11 -22.22 25.16
N ALA A 126 11.10 -21.70 25.82
CA ALA A 126 10.57 -22.29 27.05
C ALA A 126 10.00 -23.70 26.82
N LEU A 127 9.25 -23.90 25.72
CA LEU A 127 8.75 -25.24 25.33
C LEU A 127 9.89 -26.20 25.03
N LEU A 128 10.95 -25.76 24.35
CA LEU A 128 12.14 -26.57 24.07
C LEU A 128 12.86 -26.99 25.34
N ILE A 129 13.06 -26.07 26.29
CA ILE A 129 13.65 -26.36 27.59
C ILE A 129 12.79 -27.39 28.36
N THR A 130 11.46 -27.19 28.35
CA THR A 130 10.52 -28.11 28.99
C THR A 130 10.59 -29.50 28.39
N SER A 131 10.68 -29.62 27.07
CA SER A 131 10.84 -30.89 26.36
C SER A 131 12.13 -31.60 26.77
N LEU A 132 13.26 -30.88 26.85
CA LEU A 132 14.54 -31.44 27.32
C LEU A 132 14.50 -31.89 28.76
N LEU A 133 13.85 -31.11 29.66
CA LEU A 133 13.69 -31.49 31.05
C LEU A 133 12.85 -32.74 31.21
N ILE A 134 11.74 -32.88 30.50
CA ILE A 134 10.90 -34.07 30.48
C ILE A 134 11.74 -35.30 30.07
N THR A 135 12.52 -35.18 28.98
CA THR A 135 13.35 -36.24 28.49
C THR A 135 14.42 -36.66 29.50
N SER A 136 15.02 -35.69 30.22
CA SER A 136 16.08 -35.93 31.19
C SER A 136 15.58 -36.51 32.53
N LEU A 137 14.45 -36.01 33.03
CA LEU A 137 13.93 -36.37 34.35
C LEU A 137 13.08 -37.64 34.33
N TRP A 138 12.39 -37.90 33.22
CA TRP A 138 11.50 -39.05 33.09
C TRP A 138 12.29 -40.25 32.56
N LYS A 139 12.80 -41.07 33.48
CA LYS A 139 13.67 -42.21 33.16
C LYS A 139 12.90 -43.43 32.63
N GLU A 140 11.60 -43.51 32.89
CA GLU A 140 10.77 -44.63 32.44
C GLU A 140 10.41 -44.43 30.93
N GLU A 141 10.70 -45.48 30.15
CA GLU A 141 10.28 -45.54 28.76
C GLU A 141 8.80 -45.95 28.68
N THR A 142 7.92 -44.97 28.54
CA THR A 142 6.48 -45.19 28.40
C THR A 142 5.98 -44.55 27.14
N ILE A 143 5.01 -45.19 26.47
CA ILE A 143 4.33 -44.64 25.26
C ILE A 143 3.78 -43.23 25.53
N PHE A 144 3.32 -42.99 26.76
CA PHE A 144 2.80 -41.67 27.14
C PHE A 144 3.88 -40.58 27.12
N LYS A 145 5.10 -40.88 27.55
CA LYS A 145 6.25 -39.96 27.45
C LYS A 145 6.52 -39.57 26.02
N ASP A 146 6.52 -40.53 25.10
CA ASP A 146 6.78 -40.30 23.69
C ASP A 146 5.70 -39.40 23.07
N ILE A 147 4.44 -39.64 23.39
CA ILE A 147 3.32 -38.80 22.93
C ILE A 147 3.49 -37.36 23.41
N VAL A 148 3.78 -37.15 24.69
CA VAL A 148 3.96 -35.80 25.27
C VAL A 148 5.17 -35.12 24.62
N PHE A 149 6.26 -35.83 24.42
CA PHE A 149 7.46 -35.31 23.75
C PHE A 149 7.14 -34.84 22.31
N TYR A 150 6.50 -35.70 21.51
CA TYR A 150 6.12 -35.33 20.13
C TYR A 150 5.16 -34.16 20.07
N LEU A 151 4.20 -34.05 20.98
CA LEU A 151 3.30 -32.92 21.06
C LEU A 151 4.03 -31.60 21.37
N LEU A 152 5.00 -31.63 22.30
CA LEU A 152 5.83 -30.48 22.64
C LEU A 152 6.73 -30.07 21.48
N ASP A 153 7.32 -31.03 20.78
CA ASP A 153 8.17 -30.77 19.61
C ASP A 153 7.40 -30.12 18.47
N ILE A 154 6.21 -30.65 18.16
CA ILE A 154 5.31 -30.04 17.17
C ILE A 154 4.92 -28.63 17.61
N ALA A 155 4.51 -28.44 18.86
CA ALA A 155 4.12 -27.11 19.36
C ALA A 155 5.29 -26.11 19.28
N THR A 156 6.49 -26.52 19.65
CA THR A 156 7.69 -25.70 19.55
C THR A 156 7.98 -25.30 18.10
N THR A 157 7.91 -26.26 17.19
CA THR A 157 8.15 -26.03 15.76
C THR A 157 7.15 -25.02 15.19
N VAL A 158 5.86 -25.16 15.48
CA VAL A 158 4.79 -24.24 15.01
C VAL A 158 5.04 -22.84 15.54
N VAL A 159 5.32 -22.69 16.85
CA VAL A 159 5.53 -21.39 17.49
C VAL A 159 6.77 -20.68 16.92
N VAL A 160 7.88 -21.41 16.73
CA VAL A 160 9.11 -20.84 16.15
C VAL A 160 8.90 -20.47 14.69
N TRP A 161 8.20 -21.31 13.92
CA TRP A 161 7.89 -21.03 12.52
C TRP A 161 7.05 -19.76 12.37
N GLU A 162 6.02 -19.60 13.19
CA GLU A 162 5.19 -18.39 13.19
C GLU A 162 6.01 -17.14 13.51
N ALA A 163 6.87 -17.20 14.52
CA ALA A 163 7.76 -16.10 14.86
C ALA A 163 8.70 -15.72 13.70
N MET A 164 9.26 -16.72 13.03
CA MET A 164 10.13 -16.52 11.86
C MET A 164 9.35 -15.92 10.67
N THR A 165 8.13 -16.36 10.44
CA THR A 165 7.25 -15.81 9.38
C THR A 165 7.01 -14.33 9.62
N ILE A 166 6.66 -13.93 10.84
CA ILE A 166 6.43 -12.51 11.18
C ILE A 166 7.72 -11.69 10.96
N LEU A 167 8.88 -12.17 11.44
CA LEU A 167 10.12 -11.39 11.37
C LEU A 167 10.75 -11.33 9.98
N LEU A 168 10.69 -12.41 9.22
CA LEU A 168 11.42 -12.50 7.95
C LEU A 168 10.57 -12.16 6.75
N VAL A 169 9.28 -12.50 6.76
CA VAL A 169 8.39 -12.30 5.61
C VAL A 169 7.60 -11.02 5.76
N GLU A 170 6.75 -10.93 6.79
CA GLU A 170 5.84 -9.80 6.94
C GLU A 170 6.57 -8.47 7.16
N ASP A 171 7.63 -8.43 7.97
CA ASP A 171 8.39 -7.21 8.24
C ASP A 171 9.13 -6.70 6.99
N LYS A 172 9.72 -7.62 6.20
CA LYS A 172 10.40 -7.26 4.94
C LYS A 172 9.45 -6.75 3.88
N GLU A 173 8.32 -7.42 3.67
CA GLU A 173 7.33 -7.03 2.66
C GLU A 173 6.77 -5.64 2.97
N ARG A 174 6.36 -5.38 4.21
CA ARG A 174 5.83 -4.09 4.62
C ARG A 174 6.86 -2.97 4.56
N LYS A 175 8.06 -3.16 5.10
CA LYS A 175 9.12 -2.14 5.02
C LYS A 175 9.49 -1.83 3.58
N SER A 176 9.54 -2.84 2.72
CA SER A 176 9.80 -2.68 1.30
C SER A 176 8.68 -1.88 0.62
N TYR A 177 7.42 -2.18 0.94
CA TYR A 177 6.26 -1.50 0.42
C TYR A 177 6.25 0.00 0.78
N TYR A 178 6.32 0.35 2.08
CA TYR A 178 6.31 1.75 2.52
C TYR A 178 7.54 2.52 2.04
N ARG A 179 8.70 1.90 2.03
CA ARG A 179 9.91 2.55 1.49
C ARG A 179 9.77 2.82 -0.01
N ARG A 180 9.12 1.91 -0.77
CA ARG A 180 8.81 2.16 -2.18
C ARG A 180 7.81 3.29 -2.34
N LEU A 181 6.73 3.30 -1.58
CA LEU A 181 5.71 4.34 -1.60
C LEU A 181 6.33 5.73 -1.42
N PHE A 182 7.09 5.93 -0.36
CA PHE A 182 7.72 7.23 -0.08
C PHE A 182 8.87 7.61 -1.03
N ASN A 183 9.67 6.65 -1.46
CA ASN A 183 10.79 6.95 -2.35
C ASN A 183 10.35 7.14 -3.82
N LYS A 184 9.24 6.54 -4.23
CA LYS A 184 8.71 6.67 -5.59
C LYS A 184 7.81 7.88 -5.75
N LEU A 185 6.96 8.19 -4.75
CA LEU A 185 6.07 9.34 -4.81
C LEU A 185 6.89 10.62 -4.64
N GLU A 186 7.29 11.23 -5.75
CA GLU A 186 8.15 12.42 -5.75
C GLU A 186 7.34 13.69 -5.60
N ASN A 187 6.28 13.81 -6.39
CA ASN A 187 5.44 15.01 -6.43
C ASN A 187 3.95 14.65 -6.47
N VAL A 188 3.19 15.30 -5.61
CA VAL A 188 1.75 15.35 -5.71
C VAL A 188 1.34 16.79 -5.88
N SER A 189 0.60 17.08 -6.93
CA SER A 189 0.18 18.44 -7.27
C SER A 189 -1.33 18.47 -7.51
N PHE A 190 -2.01 19.33 -6.78
CA PHE A 190 -3.43 19.58 -6.97
C PHE A 190 -3.64 20.81 -7.85
N HIS A 191 -4.62 20.75 -8.74
CA HIS A 191 -4.91 21.81 -9.70
C HIS A 191 -6.41 22.03 -9.81
N LYS A 192 -6.81 23.28 -10.02
CA LYS A 192 -8.16 23.58 -10.49
C LYS A 192 -8.22 23.47 -12.01
N LYS A 193 -9.14 22.68 -12.54
CA LYS A 193 -9.35 22.55 -13.98
C LYS A 193 -9.79 23.89 -14.54
N ARG A 194 -9.08 24.42 -15.52
CA ARG A 194 -9.51 25.63 -16.23
C ARG A 194 -10.64 25.26 -17.19
N VAL A 195 -11.83 25.70 -16.91
CA VAL A 195 -12.95 25.60 -17.86
C VAL A 195 -12.60 26.48 -19.08
N VAL A 196 -12.11 25.88 -20.13
CA VAL A 196 -11.99 26.53 -21.43
C VAL A 196 -13.43 26.73 -21.92
N LYS A 197 -13.99 27.92 -21.74
CA LYS A 197 -15.26 28.29 -22.36
C LYS A 197 -15.04 28.21 -23.87
N GLU A 198 -15.51 27.14 -24.49
CA GLU A 198 -15.66 27.10 -25.94
C GLU A 198 -16.50 28.33 -26.35
N LYS A 199 -15.85 29.29 -27.02
CA LYS A 199 -16.55 30.33 -27.72
C LYS A 199 -17.36 29.64 -28.83
N LYS A 200 -18.65 29.40 -28.59
CA LYS A 200 -19.59 29.09 -29.66
C LYS A 200 -19.45 30.21 -30.69
N SER A 201 -18.75 29.93 -31.77
CA SER A 201 -18.77 30.79 -32.97
C SER A 201 -20.18 30.74 -33.51
N THR A 202 -20.92 31.78 -33.17
CA THR A 202 -22.24 32.06 -33.76
C THR A 202 -22.00 32.43 -35.21
N ASN A 203 -22.02 31.43 -36.07
CA ASN A 203 -21.99 31.63 -37.52
C ASN A 203 -23.37 32.17 -37.90
N LYS A 204 -23.52 33.50 -37.87
CA LYS A 204 -24.62 34.20 -38.53
C LYS A 204 -24.38 34.10 -40.02
N ASN A 205 -24.90 33.07 -40.65
CA ASN A 205 -25.16 33.13 -42.08
C ASN A 205 -26.32 34.09 -42.33
N THR A 206 -25.98 35.30 -42.59
CA THR A 206 -26.87 36.24 -43.27
C THR A 206 -26.98 35.77 -44.72
N LYS A 207 -28.09 35.14 -45.05
CA LYS A 207 -28.54 35.06 -46.42
C LYS A 207 -29.32 36.34 -46.69
N ASP A 208 -28.78 37.19 -47.49
CA ASP A 208 -29.53 38.18 -48.23
C ASP A 208 -29.25 37.98 -49.71
N ASN A 209 -30.38 37.89 -50.41
CA ASN A 209 -30.62 37.93 -51.86
C ASN A 209 -30.10 36.80 -52.73
#